data_228806c9a2c3a67edac6794a7383f52b
#
_entry.id   228806c9a2c3a67edac6794a7383f52b
#
_cell.length_a   1.000
_cell.length_b   1.000
_cell.length_c   1.000
_cell.angle_alpha   90.00
_cell.angle_beta   90.00
_cell.angle_gamma   90.00
#
_symmetry.space_group_name_H-M   'P 1'
#
loop_
_entity.id
_entity.type
_entity.pdbx_description
1 polymer ?
#
loop_
_entity_poly.entity_id
_entity_poly.type
_entity_poly.pdbx_seq_one_letter_code
_entity_poly.pdbx_strand_id
1 'polypeptide(L)'
;MLTPCHQPSIKELNTKVISQIMHSNKQEVASKAFAQFGTKRFEDLEDVSVDLQRLSEPGYWVVVASFENSFLLLKFKNLRENHEPLNGVWAGVENSNWQSSMDKNQYVQAVQKLKDHIELGDVYQTNICRVLKNNISRDEFDIEGLAVLLERENPAPYSAVIKVGKEANFRLNKDVLIASASPELFLKIENGFIYSAPIKGTGKTQEDLTEKDKAENIMIVDLVRNDLSIICKTGSVEVPKLLEIQQHPGLVHLVSTVRGELKENVSWAEIFAATFPPGSVSGAPKISALKLINKLENSIRGPYCGAIGWIDSFKNQAQLSVGIRTFWIDNDQLLFGTGAGITWGSDPEHEWKETELKCERLFDIASKKNV
;
A
#
# COMPACT_ATOMS: atom_id res chain seq x y z
N MET A 1 57.46 -32.41 -24.58
CA MET A 1 56.79 -31.11 -24.98
C MET A 1 56.01 -30.62 -23.82
N LEU A 2 56.49 -29.59 -23.12
CA LEU A 2 55.82 -28.95 -22.00
C LEU A 2 54.93 -27.85 -22.57
N THR A 3 53.63 -27.91 -22.34
CA THR A 3 52.68 -26.87 -22.68
C THR A 3 52.94 -25.62 -21.84
N PRO A 4 52.98 -24.42 -22.43
CA PRO A 4 53.22 -23.20 -21.68
C PRO A 4 51.98 -22.88 -20.80
N CYS A 5 52.25 -22.72 -19.51
CA CYS A 5 51.29 -22.23 -18.55
C CYS A 5 50.98 -20.75 -18.87
N HIS A 6 49.77 -20.45 -19.33
CA HIS A 6 49.34 -19.11 -19.63
C HIS A 6 49.10 -18.37 -18.32
N GLN A 7 49.99 -17.46 -17.94
CA GLN A 7 49.75 -16.53 -16.82
C GLN A 7 48.79 -15.42 -17.30
N PRO A 8 47.67 -15.17 -16.59
CA PRO A 8 46.74 -14.11 -16.97
C PRO A 8 47.41 -12.73 -16.90
N SER A 9 47.12 -11.88 -17.87
CA SER A 9 47.66 -10.53 -17.91
C SER A 9 47.12 -9.67 -16.74
N ILE A 10 47.89 -8.66 -16.32
CA ILE A 10 47.50 -7.72 -15.25
C ILE A 10 46.13 -7.07 -15.54
N LYS A 11 45.77 -6.87 -16.82
CA LYS A 11 44.44 -6.38 -17.22
C LYS A 11 43.32 -7.39 -16.91
N GLU A 12 43.52 -8.67 -17.13
CA GLU A 12 42.55 -9.74 -16.86
C GLU A 12 42.38 -9.97 -15.37
N LEU A 13 43.46 -9.86 -14.57
CA LEU A 13 43.41 -9.88 -13.12
C LEU A 13 42.63 -8.68 -12.55
N ASN A 14 42.91 -7.47 -13.05
CA ASN A 14 42.16 -6.28 -12.61
C ASN A 14 40.68 -6.36 -13.00
N THR A 15 40.31 -6.86 -14.17
CA THR A 15 38.90 -7.01 -14.57
C THR A 15 38.20 -8.06 -13.72
N LYS A 16 38.84 -9.17 -13.37
CA LYS A 16 38.28 -10.17 -12.44
C LYS A 16 38.12 -9.64 -11.03
N VAL A 17 39.09 -8.91 -10.50
CA VAL A 17 39.02 -8.31 -9.16
C VAL A 17 37.93 -7.24 -9.10
N ILE A 18 37.84 -6.37 -10.10
CA ILE A 18 36.75 -5.37 -10.19
C ILE A 18 35.40 -6.06 -10.32
N SER A 19 35.26 -7.10 -11.12
CA SER A 19 34.03 -7.90 -11.23
C SER A 19 33.64 -8.60 -9.92
N GLN A 20 34.62 -9.14 -9.19
CA GLN A 20 34.39 -9.76 -7.87
C GLN A 20 33.99 -8.73 -6.80
N ILE A 21 34.64 -7.57 -6.77
CA ILE A 21 34.31 -6.47 -5.85
C ILE A 21 32.92 -5.93 -6.18
N MET A 22 32.57 -5.74 -7.44
CA MET A 22 31.21 -5.31 -7.84
C MET A 22 30.15 -6.38 -7.52
N HIS A 23 30.46 -7.67 -7.63
CA HIS A 23 29.57 -8.76 -7.27
C HIS A 23 29.39 -8.86 -5.75
N SER A 24 30.47 -8.71 -4.97
CA SER A 24 30.44 -8.71 -3.51
C SER A 24 29.65 -7.53 -2.98
N ASN A 25 29.89 -6.31 -3.47
CA ASN A 25 29.11 -5.12 -3.08
C ASN A 25 27.62 -5.24 -3.44
N LYS A 26 27.29 -5.78 -4.63
CA LYS A 26 25.89 -6.03 -5.02
C LYS A 26 25.21 -7.06 -4.11
N GLN A 27 25.91 -8.10 -3.71
CA GLN A 27 25.39 -9.11 -2.79
C GLN A 27 25.18 -8.54 -1.37
N GLU A 28 26.11 -7.70 -0.89
CA GLU A 28 25.99 -7.04 0.42
C GLU A 28 24.84 -6.03 0.45
N VAL A 29 24.64 -5.26 -0.61
CA VAL A 29 23.52 -4.30 -0.73
C VAL A 29 22.19 -5.04 -0.89
N ALA A 30 22.13 -6.11 -1.69
CA ALA A 30 20.93 -6.92 -1.81
C ALA A 30 20.54 -7.61 -0.50
N SER A 31 21.52 -7.95 0.35
CA SER A 31 21.28 -8.54 1.68
C SER A 31 20.69 -7.55 2.69
N LYS A 32 20.81 -6.24 2.43
CA LYS A 32 20.18 -5.18 3.25
C LYS A 32 18.77 -4.84 2.79
N ALA A 33 18.36 -5.30 1.60
CA ALA A 33 17.00 -5.10 1.11
C ALA A 33 16.04 -6.07 1.78
N PHE A 34 14.94 -5.56 2.33
CA PHE A 34 13.93 -6.40 2.95
C PHE A 34 12.53 -5.79 2.83
N ALA A 35 11.53 -6.62 3.06
CA ALA A 35 10.16 -6.19 3.36
C ALA A 35 9.61 -7.00 4.53
N GLN A 36 8.79 -6.37 5.37
CA GLN A 36 8.20 -7.00 6.54
C GLN A 36 6.72 -6.70 6.63
N PHE A 37 5.92 -7.73 6.91
CA PHE A 37 4.47 -7.66 7.07
C PHE A 37 4.08 -8.44 8.33
N GLY A 38 3.83 -7.73 9.43
CA GLY A 38 3.63 -8.36 10.72
C GLY A 38 4.83 -9.25 11.09
N THR A 39 4.60 -10.55 11.29
CA THR A 39 5.64 -11.54 11.63
C THR A 39 6.42 -12.09 10.44
N LYS A 40 6.06 -11.72 9.20
CA LYS A 40 6.70 -12.22 7.98
C LYS A 40 7.75 -11.24 7.48
N ARG A 41 9.00 -11.70 7.34
CA ARG A 41 10.10 -10.91 6.80
C ARG A 41 10.68 -11.57 5.54
N PHE A 42 10.72 -10.81 4.48
CA PHE A 42 11.24 -11.17 3.16
C PHE A 42 12.64 -10.58 2.99
N GLU A 43 13.61 -11.43 2.67
CA GLU A 43 15.03 -11.06 2.61
C GLU A 43 15.69 -11.61 1.34
N ASP A 44 16.84 -11.05 1.00
CA ASP A 44 17.63 -11.40 -0.18
C ASP A 44 16.86 -11.16 -1.48
N LEU A 45 16.73 -9.88 -1.85
CA LEU A 45 16.08 -9.48 -3.11
C LEU A 45 16.74 -10.18 -4.29
N GLU A 46 15.94 -10.96 -5.03
CA GLU A 46 16.38 -11.74 -6.19
C GLU A 46 16.14 -11.02 -7.51
N ASP A 47 14.92 -10.47 -7.67
CA ASP A 47 14.52 -9.82 -8.91
C ASP A 47 13.49 -8.71 -8.68
N VAL A 48 13.32 -7.85 -9.68
CA VAL A 48 12.35 -6.75 -9.71
C VAL A 48 11.64 -6.78 -11.05
N SER A 49 10.31 -6.62 -11.04
CA SER A 49 9.50 -6.58 -12.24
C SER A 49 8.35 -5.58 -12.13
N VAL A 50 7.81 -5.20 -13.26
CA VAL A 50 6.55 -4.42 -13.38
C VAL A 50 5.48 -5.25 -14.11
N ASP A 51 5.80 -6.46 -14.53
CA ASP A 51 4.94 -7.35 -15.28
C ASP A 51 4.21 -8.32 -14.35
N LEU A 52 2.91 -8.17 -14.23
CA LEU A 52 2.04 -9.02 -13.40
C LEU A 52 2.08 -10.50 -13.78
N GLN A 53 2.44 -10.86 -15.02
CA GLN A 53 2.56 -12.25 -15.45
C GLN A 53 3.66 -12.98 -14.66
N ARG A 54 4.68 -12.26 -14.18
CA ARG A 54 5.75 -12.80 -13.35
C ARG A 54 5.28 -13.37 -12.01
N LEU A 55 4.11 -12.96 -11.52
CA LEU A 55 3.53 -13.49 -10.29
C LEU A 55 3.07 -14.95 -10.39
N SER A 56 3.02 -15.51 -11.61
CA SER A 56 2.82 -16.95 -11.84
C SER A 56 4.09 -17.78 -11.56
N GLU A 57 5.27 -17.15 -11.51
CA GLU A 57 6.52 -17.82 -11.21
C GLU A 57 6.61 -18.17 -9.73
N PRO A 58 7.11 -19.37 -9.38
CA PRO A 58 7.35 -19.74 -7.99
C PRO A 58 8.27 -18.73 -7.29
N GLY A 59 7.89 -18.31 -6.08
CA GLY A 59 8.69 -17.38 -5.28
C GLY A 59 7.91 -16.65 -4.22
N TYR A 60 8.65 -15.86 -3.45
CA TYR A 60 8.10 -14.93 -2.47
C TYR A 60 8.10 -13.52 -3.10
N TRP A 61 6.93 -13.01 -3.37
CA TRP A 61 6.76 -11.72 -4.02
C TRP A 61 6.22 -10.67 -3.04
N VAL A 62 6.80 -9.49 -3.08
CA VAL A 62 6.25 -8.29 -2.44
C VAL A 62 5.70 -7.40 -3.54
N VAL A 63 4.48 -6.92 -3.35
CA VAL A 63 3.74 -6.13 -4.34
C VAL A 63 3.51 -4.73 -3.80
N VAL A 64 3.86 -3.74 -4.58
CA VAL A 64 3.47 -2.34 -4.41
C VAL A 64 2.71 -1.92 -5.66
N ALA A 65 1.39 -1.81 -5.54
CA ALA A 65 0.51 -1.34 -6.61
C ALA A 65 0.14 0.12 -6.31
N SER A 66 0.52 1.04 -7.19
CA SER A 66 0.10 2.44 -7.10
C SER A 66 -1.34 2.60 -7.58
N PHE A 67 -2.07 3.55 -7.01
CA PHE A 67 -3.46 3.82 -7.36
C PHE A 67 -3.68 4.00 -8.88
N GLU A 68 -2.69 4.55 -9.58
CA GLU A 68 -2.66 4.79 -11.02
C GLU A 68 -2.44 3.50 -11.85
N ASN A 69 -2.65 2.33 -11.25
CA ASN A 69 -2.51 1.03 -11.92
C ASN A 69 -1.09 0.74 -12.43
N SER A 70 -0.07 1.22 -11.71
CA SER A 70 1.32 0.82 -11.92
C SER A 70 1.76 -0.15 -10.83
N PHE A 71 2.51 -1.17 -11.21
CA PHE A 71 2.90 -2.25 -10.32
C PHE A 71 4.42 -2.32 -10.19
N LEU A 72 4.88 -2.54 -8.97
CA LEU A 72 6.24 -2.91 -8.67
C LEU A 72 6.23 -4.23 -7.90
N LEU A 73 6.94 -5.21 -8.43
CA LEU A 73 7.01 -6.57 -7.93
C LEU A 73 8.45 -6.84 -7.51
N LEU A 74 8.66 -7.18 -6.26
CA LEU A 74 9.95 -7.48 -5.67
C LEU A 74 9.98 -8.95 -5.31
N LYS A 75 10.85 -9.74 -5.96
CA LYS A 75 11.03 -11.17 -5.68
C LYS A 75 12.13 -11.37 -4.67
N PHE A 76 11.83 -12.10 -3.59
CA PHE A 76 12.78 -12.43 -2.53
C PHE A 76 13.06 -13.92 -2.49
N LYS A 77 14.27 -14.30 -2.05
CA LYS A 77 14.69 -15.70 -1.90
C LYS A 77 14.15 -16.31 -0.63
N ASN A 78 14.12 -15.54 0.45
CA ASN A 78 13.87 -16.03 1.79
C ASN A 78 12.65 -15.37 2.41
N LEU A 79 11.81 -16.19 3.06
CA LEU A 79 10.74 -15.76 3.95
C LEU A 79 11.05 -16.32 5.34
N ARG A 80 11.16 -15.43 6.33
CA ARG A 80 11.30 -15.80 7.75
C ARG A 80 10.08 -15.38 8.54
N GLU A 81 9.69 -16.26 9.45
CA GLU A 81 8.71 -15.95 10.50
C GLU A 81 9.46 -15.80 11.84
N ASN A 82 8.94 -15.00 12.77
CA ASN A 82 9.58 -14.74 14.07
C ASN A 82 11.01 -14.15 13.94
N HIS A 83 11.14 -13.11 13.14
CA HIS A 83 12.40 -12.36 12.93
C HIS A 83 12.71 -11.41 14.09
N GLU A 84 13.94 -10.85 14.08
CA GLU A 84 14.34 -9.79 14.98
C GLU A 84 13.44 -8.55 14.83
N PRO A 85 13.19 -7.80 15.93
CA PRO A 85 12.44 -6.55 15.86
C PRO A 85 13.06 -5.56 14.87
N LEU A 86 12.24 -4.68 14.33
CA LEU A 86 12.72 -3.55 13.52
C LEU A 86 13.67 -2.67 14.34
N ASN A 87 14.75 -2.19 13.73
CA ASN A 87 15.81 -1.45 14.38
C ASN A 87 16.35 -0.32 13.49
N GLY A 88 15.50 0.65 13.17
CA GLY A 88 15.88 1.82 12.40
C GLY A 88 15.91 3.09 13.23
N VAL A 89 16.64 4.11 12.78
CA VAL A 89 16.71 5.44 13.37
C VAL A 89 15.85 6.42 12.59
N TRP A 90 15.07 7.23 13.29
CA TRP A 90 14.21 8.26 12.69
C TRP A 90 14.43 9.59 13.39
N ALA A 91 14.86 10.62 12.66
CA ALA A 91 15.20 11.93 13.22
C ALA A 91 14.00 12.81 13.56
N GLY A 92 12.80 12.44 13.09
CA GLY A 92 11.58 13.25 13.24
C GLY A 92 11.48 14.37 12.21
N VAL A 93 10.30 14.59 11.64
CA VAL A 93 10.03 15.69 10.72
C VAL A 93 9.29 16.82 11.41
N GLU A 94 9.52 18.07 10.98
CA GLU A 94 8.81 19.22 11.53
C GLU A 94 7.38 19.27 10.99
N ASN A 95 6.39 19.31 11.88
CA ASN A 95 4.97 19.33 11.51
C ASN A 95 4.57 20.57 10.70
N SER A 96 5.24 21.69 10.88
CA SER A 96 5.02 22.94 10.14
C SER A 96 5.44 22.87 8.67
N ASN A 97 6.25 21.88 8.27
CA ASN A 97 6.85 21.80 6.95
C ASN A 97 6.03 20.96 5.95
N TRP A 98 4.90 20.39 6.38
CA TRP A 98 4.03 19.65 5.48
C TRP A 98 3.35 20.56 4.45
N GLN A 99 3.55 20.24 3.18
CA GLN A 99 2.95 20.91 2.04
C GLN A 99 1.90 20.00 1.39
N SER A 100 0.69 20.50 1.22
CA SER A 100 -0.41 19.76 0.61
C SER A 100 -0.51 20.00 -0.89
N SER A 101 -0.85 18.99 -1.67
CA SER A 101 -1.14 19.09 -3.12
C SER A 101 -2.37 19.93 -3.43
N MET A 102 -3.30 20.05 -2.48
CA MET A 102 -4.45 20.95 -2.54
C MET A 102 -4.51 21.77 -1.26
N ASP A 103 -4.72 23.07 -1.37
CA ASP A 103 -5.15 23.88 -0.23
C ASP A 103 -6.63 23.62 0.11
N LYS A 104 -7.09 24.22 1.21
CA LYS A 104 -8.47 24.08 1.68
C LYS A 104 -9.50 24.51 0.62
N ASN A 105 -9.28 25.64 -0.04
CA ASN A 105 -10.23 26.16 -1.02
C ASN A 105 -10.32 25.25 -2.24
N GLN A 106 -9.19 24.74 -2.72
CA GLN A 106 -9.13 23.80 -3.84
C GLN A 106 -9.85 22.49 -3.50
N TYR A 107 -9.63 21.94 -2.28
CA TYR A 107 -10.29 20.72 -1.81
C TYR A 107 -11.81 20.91 -1.70
N VAL A 108 -12.26 21.97 -1.05
CA VAL A 108 -13.68 22.31 -0.91
C VAL A 108 -14.35 22.47 -2.29
N GLN A 109 -13.71 23.12 -3.23
CA GLN A 109 -14.21 23.24 -4.60
C GLN A 109 -14.27 21.88 -5.32
N ALA A 110 -13.27 21.01 -5.13
CA ALA A 110 -13.28 19.67 -5.70
C ALA A 110 -14.44 18.83 -5.13
N VAL A 111 -14.67 18.91 -3.82
CA VAL A 111 -15.82 18.24 -3.17
C VAL A 111 -17.14 18.78 -3.70
N GLN A 112 -17.29 20.10 -3.86
CA GLN A 112 -18.52 20.68 -4.40
C GLN A 112 -18.80 20.20 -5.83
N LYS A 113 -17.79 20.25 -6.72
CA LYS A 113 -17.92 19.73 -8.10
C LYS A 113 -18.30 18.26 -8.13
N LEU A 114 -17.74 17.46 -7.20
CA LEU A 114 -18.09 16.05 -7.12
C LEU A 114 -19.55 15.85 -6.66
N LYS A 115 -20.05 16.68 -5.74
CA LYS A 115 -21.49 16.67 -5.35
C LYS A 115 -22.40 16.99 -6.54
N ASP A 116 -22.01 17.93 -7.40
CA ASP A 116 -22.75 18.24 -8.63
C ASP A 116 -22.84 16.98 -9.55
N HIS A 117 -21.76 16.21 -9.66
CA HIS A 117 -21.77 14.93 -10.40
C HIS A 117 -22.59 13.83 -9.72
N ILE A 118 -22.66 13.82 -8.38
CA ILE A 118 -23.55 12.90 -7.63
C ILE A 118 -25.02 13.27 -7.89
N GLU A 119 -25.37 14.55 -7.90
CA GLU A 119 -26.71 15.05 -8.20
C GLU A 119 -27.16 14.66 -9.62
N LEU A 120 -26.23 14.71 -10.59
CA LEU A 120 -26.48 14.28 -11.97
C LEU A 120 -26.59 12.76 -12.14
N GLY A 121 -26.23 11.98 -11.10
CA GLY A 121 -26.28 10.51 -11.14
C GLY A 121 -25.06 9.86 -11.79
N ASP A 122 -23.97 10.59 -12.03
CA ASP A 122 -22.74 10.06 -12.64
C ASP A 122 -22.02 9.06 -11.69
N VAL A 123 -22.10 9.33 -10.38
CA VAL A 123 -21.53 8.50 -9.32
C VAL A 123 -22.40 8.56 -8.05
N TYR A 124 -22.32 7.54 -7.21
CA TYR A 124 -22.98 7.53 -5.90
C TYR A 124 -22.03 8.03 -4.80
N GLN A 125 -20.77 7.66 -4.90
CA GLN A 125 -19.71 8.04 -4.00
C GLN A 125 -18.37 8.09 -4.75
N THR A 126 -17.49 9.01 -4.36
CA THR A 126 -16.09 9.04 -4.83
C THR A 126 -15.18 9.58 -3.75
N ASN A 127 -14.02 8.97 -3.57
CA ASN A 127 -13.01 9.52 -2.67
C ASN A 127 -12.28 10.69 -3.34
N ILE A 128 -12.14 11.82 -2.61
CA ILE A 128 -11.24 12.93 -2.96
C ILE A 128 -10.08 12.95 -1.98
N CYS A 129 -8.88 13.00 -2.54
CA CYS A 129 -7.64 12.86 -1.80
C CYS A 129 -6.66 14.00 -2.07
N ARG A 130 -5.77 14.21 -1.12
CA ARG A 130 -4.61 15.09 -1.25
C ARG A 130 -3.35 14.37 -0.76
N VAL A 131 -2.23 14.66 -1.38
CA VAL A 131 -0.93 14.14 -0.98
C VAL A 131 -0.16 15.25 -0.28
N LEU A 132 0.40 14.94 0.87
CA LEU A 132 1.23 15.85 1.65
C LEU A 132 2.68 15.41 1.53
N LYS A 133 3.59 16.37 1.51
CA LYS A 133 5.03 16.15 1.41
C LYS A 133 5.79 16.97 2.43
N ASN A 134 6.85 16.39 2.96
CA ASN A 134 7.81 17.05 3.84
C ASN A 134 9.23 16.74 3.34
N ASN A 135 10.08 17.74 3.24
CA ASN A 135 11.46 17.53 2.80
C ASN A 135 12.27 16.88 3.92
N ILE A 136 13.09 15.91 3.56
CA ILE A 136 13.94 15.15 4.48
C ILE A 136 15.36 15.06 3.94
N SER A 137 16.32 14.83 4.84
CA SER A 137 17.70 14.48 4.48
C SER A 137 17.87 12.97 4.61
N ARG A 138 18.24 12.26 3.55
CA ARG A 138 18.35 10.79 3.52
C ARG A 138 19.27 10.21 4.56
N ASP A 139 20.30 10.94 4.95
CA ASP A 139 21.30 10.47 5.92
C ASP A 139 20.76 10.43 7.35
N GLU A 140 19.63 11.10 7.62
CA GLU A 140 19.02 11.24 8.94
C GLU A 140 17.71 10.45 9.09
N PHE A 141 17.14 9.92 7.99
CA PHE A 141 15.81 9.36 7.99
C PHE A 141 15.78 7.94 7.43
N ASP A 142 15.70 6.96 8.33
CA ASP A 142 15.48 5.57 7.97
C ASP A 142 13.98 5.22 8.06
N ILE A 143 13.38 4.82 6.95
CA ILE A 143 11.97 4.41 6.91
C ILE A 143 11.65 3.28 7.89
N GLU A 144 12.62 2.43 8.21
CA GLU A 144 12.51 1.39 9.23
C GLU A 144 12.27 1.99 10.62
N GLY A 145 12.96 3.09 10.96
CA GLY A 145 12.76 3.81 12.21
C GLY A 145 11.36 4.42 12.33
N LEU A 146 10.80 4.95 11.24
CA LEU A 146 9.41 5.40 11.21
C LEU A 146 8.44 4.22 11.40
N ALA A 147 8.72 3.06 10.80
CA ALA A 147 7.90 1.87 11.00
C ALA A 147 7.89 1.40 12.46
N VAL A 148 9.03 1.47 13.18
CA VAL A 148 9.12 1.20 14.63
C VAL A 148 8.18 2.12 15.42
N LEU A 149 8.19 3.42 15.12
CA LEU A 149 7.31 4.38 15.76
C LEU A 149 5.83 4.10 15.50
N LEU A 150 5.50 3.79 14.24
CA LEU A 150 4.12 3.44 13.85
C LEU A 150 3.64 2.17 14.54
N GLU A 151 4.46 1.12 14.60
CA GLU A 151 4.12 -0.14 15.28
C GLU A 151 3.86 0.07 16.77
N ARG A 152 4.67 0.90 17.43
CA ARG A 152 4.55 1.21 18.85
C ARG A 152 3.32 2.07 19.18
N GLU A 153 3.05 3.10 18.37
CA GLU A 153 2.07 4.15 18.72
C GLU A 153 0.77 4.09 17.90
N ASN A 154 0.76 3.40 16.77
CA ASN A 154 -0.41 3.20 15.94
C ASN A 154 -0.45 1.77 15.37
N PRO A 155 -0.44 0.74 16.24
CA PRO A 155 -0.43 -0.64 15.76
C PRO A 155 -1.63 -0.91 14.84
N ALA A 156 -1.37 -1.63 13.75
CA ALA A 156 -2.36 -1.92 12.73
C ALA A 156 -2.25 -3.37 12.26
N PRO A 157 -3.38 -4.01 11.88
CA PRO A 157 -3.40 -5.44 11.52
C PRO A 157 -2.61 -5.76 10.24
N TYR A 158 -2.41 -4.76 9.37
CA TYR A 158 -1.68 -4.92 8.11
C TYR A 158 -0.49 -3.96 8.05
N SER A 159 0.24 -3.84 9.17
CA SER A 159 1.48 -3.06 9.21
C SER A 159 2.52 -3.64 8.23
N ALA A 160 3.26 -2.74 7.57
CA ALA A 160 4.29 -3.12 6.64
C ALA A 160 5.45 -2.13 6.63
N VAL A 161 6.65 -2.63 6.40
CA VAL A 161 7.81 -1.83 6.01
C VAL A 161 8.47 -2.46 4.79
N ILE A 162 8.80 -1.64 3.80
CA ILE A 162 9.58 -2.03 2.63
C ILE A 162 10.78 -1.11 2.55
N LYS A 163 11.98 -1.70 2.59
CA LYS A 163 13.26 -0.98 2.54
C LYS A 163 14.14 -1.62 1.48
N VAL A 164 14.07 -1.09 0.27
CA VAL A 164 14.84 -1.59 -0.88
C VAL A 164 15.49 -0.39 -1.58
N GLY A 165 16.81 -0.30 -1.51
CA GLY A 165 17.59 0.72 -2.22
C GLY A 165 17.66 0.44 -3.72
N LYS A 166 17.73 1.49 -4.54
CA LYS A 166 17.86 1.39 -6.01
C LYS A 166 19.07 0.59 -6.48
N GLU A 167 20.11 0.52 -5.67
CA GLU A 167 21.33 -0.23 -5.92
C GLU A 167 21.18 -1.74 -5.71
N ALA A 168 20.12 -2.17 -5.02
CA ALA A 168 19.90 -3.57 -4.71
C ALA A 168 19.62 -4.42 -5.97
N ASN A 169 19.10 -3.80 -7.03
CA ASN A 169 18.86 -4.45 -8.30
C ASN A 169 19.02 -3.46 -9.47
N PHE A 170 19.66 -3.86 -10.55
CA PHE A 170 19.90 -3.01 -11.72
C PHE A 170 18.62 -2.51 -12.43
N ARG A 171 17.47 -3.15 -12.17
CA ARG A 171 16.15 -2.73 -12.71
C ARG A 171 15.47 -1.66 -11.87
N LEU A 172 15.94 -1.44 -10.63
CA LEU A 172 15.43 -0.34 -9.80
C LEU A 172 16.04 0.97 -10.28
N ASN A 173 15.18 1.92 -10.62
CA ASN A 173 15.58 3.28 -10.97
C ASN A 173 15.44 4.27 -9.80
N LYS A 174 14.80 3.85 -8.71
CA LYS A 174 14.61 4.61 -7.47
C LYS A 174 14.50 3.67 -6.27
N ASP A 175 14.64 4.22 -5.07
CA ASP A 175 14.43 3.48 -3.84
C ASP A 175 12.94 3.15 -3.66
N VAL A 176 12.68 2.06 -2.94
CA VAL A 176 11.34 1.65 -2.51
C VAL A 176 11.34 1.65 -0.99
N LEU A 177 10.88 2.75 -0.42
CA LEU A 177 10.92 3.02 1.01
C LEU A 177 9.51 3.34 1.48
N ILE A 178 8.87 2.41 2.19
CA ILE A 178 7.47 2.49 2.60
C ILE A 178 7.34 2.05 4.06
N ALA A 179 6.60 2.83 4.85
CA ALA A 179 6.13 2.44 6.19
C ALA A 179 4.61 2.60 6.24
N SER A 180 3.91 1.50 6.48
CA SER A 180 2.46 1.45 6.45
C SER A 180 1.89 0.93 7.77
N ALA A 181 0.87 1.62 8.29
CA ALA A 181 0.03 1.19 9.39
C ALA A 181 -1.41 0.98 8.89
N SER A 182 -1.57 0.25 7.79
CA SER A 182 -2.87 0.03 7.18
C SER A 182 -3.80 -0.80 8.06
N PRO A 183 -5.04 -0.33 8.29
CA PRO A 183 -6.04 -1.10 9.02
C PRO A 183 -6.86 -2.02 8.10
N GLU A 184 -6.77 -1.86 6.76
CA GLU A 184 -7.77 -2.40 5.83
C GLU A 184 -7.20 -3.48 4.93
N LEU A 185 -7.85 -4.64 4.90
CA LEU A 185 -7.56 -5.73 3.99
C LEU A 185 -8.12 -5.42 2.60
N PHE A 186 -7.23 -5.33 1.61
CA PHE A 186 -7.65 -5.29 0.22
C PHE A 186 -7.99 -6.70 -0.28
N LEU A 187 -7.01 -7.60 -0.30
CA LEU A 187 -7.21 -8.98 -0.72
C LEU A 187 -6.40 -9.94 0.16
N LYS A 188 -7.00 -11.07 0.52
CA LYS A 188 -6.30 -12.24 1.06
C LYS A 188 -6.67 -13.46 0.22
N ILE A 189 -5.67 -14.28 -0.16
CA ILE A 189 -5.90 -15.57 -0.79
C ILE A 189 -5.37 -16.65 0.14
N GLU A 190 -6.22 -17.63 0.44
CA GLU A 190 -5.88 -18.76 1.30
C GLU A 190 -6.83 -19.91 1.02
N ASN A 191 -6.29 -21.13 0.87
CA ASN A 191 -7.05 -22.36 0.66
C ASN A 191 -8.03 -22.30 -0.53
N GLY A 192 -7.66 -21.60 -1.63
CA GLY A 192 -8.50 -21.47 -2.82
C GLY A 192 -9.60 -20.39 -2.73
N PHE A 193 -9.72 -19.73 -1.58
CA PHE A 193 -10.65 -18.62 -1.40
C PHE A 193 -9.93 -17.28 -1.47
N ILE A 194 -10.63 -16.29 -2.03
CA ILE A 194 -10.24 -14.88 -1.97
C ILE A 194 -11.17 -14.12 -1.02
N TYR A 195 -10.58 -13.24 -0.22
CA TYR A 195 -11.27 -12.42 0.78
C TYR A 195 -10.95 -10.95 0.54
N SER A 196 -11.92 -10.09 0.83
CA SER A 196 -11.73 -8.64 0.97
C SER A 196 -12.51 -8.16 2.20
N ALA A 197 -11.97 -7.20 2.95
CA ALA A 197 -12.61 -6.72 4.16
C ALA A 197 -12.60 -5.19 4.23
N PRO A 198 -13.48 -4.52 3.47
CA PRO A 198 -13.58 -3.07 3.49
C PRO A 198 -14.05 -2.53 4.83
N ILE A 199 -13.48 -1.39 5.20
CA ILE A 199 -13.83 -0.61 6.39
C ILE A 199 -14.57 0.64 5.96
N LYS A 200 -15.72 0.89 6.59
CA LYS A 200 -16.42 2.17 6.58
C LYS A 200 -16.98 2.42 7.97
N GLY A 201 -16.82 3.65 8.46
CA GLY A 201 -17.13 3.96 9.84
C GLY A 201 -15.98 3.66 10.79
N THR A 202 -15.56 4.68 11.49
CA THR A 202 -14.54 4.62 12.55
C THR A 202 -14.99 5.54 13.67
N GLY A 203 -15.03 5.03 14.88
CA GLY A 203 -15.39 5.78 16.07
C GLY A 203 -14.45 5.50 17.23
N LYS A 204 -14.58 6.23 18.31
CA LYS A 204 -13.95 5.88 19.59
C LYS A 204 -14.71 4.77 20.29
N THR A 205 -16.02 4.77 20.12
CA THR A 205 -16.96 3.81 20.68
C THR A 205 -17.93 3.33 19.59
N GLN A 206 -18.73 2.32 19.90
CA GLN A 206 -19.74 1.79 18.98
C GLN A 206 -20.84 2.82 18.69
N GLU A 207 -21.16 3.68 19.65
CA GLU A 207 -22.19 4.71 19.54
C GLU A 207 -21.80 5.82 18.55
N ASP A 208 -20.53 5.98 18.24
CA ASP A 208 -20.04 6.93 17.24
C ASP A 208 -20.32 6.47 15.80
N LEU A 209 -20.62 5.17 15.60
CA LEU A 209 -20.91 4.60 14.28
C LEU A 209 -22.34 4.97 13.85
N THR A 210 -22.45 5.66 12.72
CA THR A 210 -23.71 6.23 12.24
C THR A 210 -24.46 5.33 11.26
N GLU A 211 -25.72 5.61 11.00
CA GLU A 211 -26.47 4.95 9.92
C GLU A 211 -25.88 5.28 8.54
N LYS A 212 -25.24 6.45 8.37
CA LYS A 212 -24.50 6.81 7.17
C LYS A 212 -23.33 5.83 6.96
N ASP A 213 -22.55 5.53 8.01
CA ASP A 213 -21.43 4.59 7.93
C ASP A 213 -21.88 3.18 7.52
N LYS A 214 -23.02 2.72 8.05
CA LYS A 214 -23.62 1.44 7.68
C LYS A 214 -24.03 1.40 6.20
N ALA A 215 -24.71 2.46 5.74
CA ALA A 215 -25.13 2.57 4.35
C ALA A 215 -23.95 2.60 3.37
N GLU A 216 -22.88 3.36 3.70
CA GLU A 216 -21.67 3.41 2.92
C GLU A 216 -20.95 2.04 2.91
N ASN A 217 -20.89 1.34 4.05
CA ASN A 217 -20.28 0.01 4.12
C ASN A 217 -21.03 -0.99 3.23
N ILE A 218 -22.37 -1.03 3.28
CA ILE A 218 -23.19 -1.90 2.43
C ILE A 218 -22.95 -1.63 0.94
N MET A 219 -22.88 -0.36 0.54
CA MET A 219 -22.61 0.01 -0.84
C MET A 219 -21.23 -0.47 -1.31
N ILE A 220 -20.20 -0.36 -0.47
CA ILE A 220 -18.87 -0.87 -0.80
C ILE A 220 -18.83 -2.40 -0.81
N VAL A 221 -19.57 -3.07 0.08
CA VAL A 221 -19.73 -4.52 0.05
C VAL A 221 -20.30 -4.99 -1.30
N ASP A 222 -21.33 -4.32 -1.81
CA ASP A 222 -21.90 -4.66 -3.11
C ASP A 222 -20.90 -4.44 -4.27
N LEU A 223 -20.11 -3.38 -4.22
CA LEU A 223 -19.04 -3.15 -5.18
C LEU A 223 -17.99 -4.28 -5.13
N VAL A 224 -17.54 -4.66 -3.94
CA VAL A 224 -16.56 -5.75 -3.75
C VAL A 224 -17.13 -7.10 -4.19
N ARG A 225 -18.41 -7.38 -3.90
CA ARG A 225 -19.10 -8.59 -4.37
C ARG A 225 -19.11 -8.66 -5.91
N ASN A 226 -19.42 -7.54 -6.56
CA ASN A 226 -19.38 -7.45 -8.02
C ASN A 226 -17.95 -7.73 -8.54
N ASP A 227 -16.95 -7.10 -7.98
CA ASP A 227 -15.55 -7.27 -8.39
C ASP A 227 -15.11 -8.74 -8.23
N LEU A 228 -15.37 -9.36 -7.08
CA LEU A 228 -15.02 -10.76 -6.83
C LEU A 228 -15.81 -11.74 -7.71
N SER A 229 -17.05 -11.42 -8.09
CA SER A 229 -17.87 -12.29 -8.94
C SER A 229 -17.25 -12.57 -10.31
N ILE A 230 -16.41 -11.65 -10.81
CA ILE A 230 -15.73 -11.77 -12.10
C ILE A 230 -14.71 -12.93 -12.07
N ILE A 231 -14.03 -13.14 -10.95
CA ILE A 231 -12.91 -14.07 -10.79
C ILE A 231 -13.25 -15.31 -9.94
N CYS A 232 -14.39 -15.31 -9.28
CA CYS A 232 -14.84 -16.43 -8.46
C CYS A 232 -15.80 -17.36 -9.19
N LYS A 233 -15.93 -18.59 -8.70
CA LYS A 233 -16.91 -19.57 -9.18
C LYS A 233 -18.32 -19.01 -9.02
N THR A 234 -19.18 -19.26 -9.99
CA THR A 234 -20.58 -18.77 -9.96
C THR A 234 -21.30 -19.26 -8.70
N GLY A 235 -21.92 -18.34 -7.97
CA GLY A 235 -22.66 -18.62 -6.75
C GLY A 235 -21.81 -18.79 -5.49
N SER A 236 -20.46 -18.68 -5.57
CA SER A 236 -19.57 -18.83 -4.41
C SER A 236 -19.30 -17.54 -3.63
N VAL A 237 -19.66 -16.37 -4.21
CA VAL A 237 -19.42 -15.09 -3.53
C VAL A 237 -20.47 -14.87 -2.45
N GLU A 238 -20.00 -14.70 -1.22
CA GLU A 238 -20.84 -14.51 -0.03
C GLU A 238 -20.27 -13.43 0.90
N VAL A 239 -21.08 -12.99 1.84
CA VAL A 239 -20.71 -12.01 2.88
C VAL A 239 -20.83 -12.69 4.25
N PRO A 240 -19.79 -13.45 4.69
CA PRO A 240 -19.84 -14.18 5.96
C PRO A 240 -19.95 -13.26 7.18
N LYS A 241 -19.50 -12.00 7.05
CA LYS A 241 -19.60 -11.00 8.10
C LYS A 241 -20.02 -9.68 7.46
N LEU A 242 -21.17 -9.16 7.89
CA LEU A 242 -21.71 -7.88 7.45
C LEU A 242 -21.79 -6.94 8.66
N LEU A 243 -21.21 -5.73 8.54
CA LEU A 243 -21.27 -4.68 9.57
C LEU A 243 -20.75 -5.13 10.94
N GLU A 244 -19.69 -5.97 10.95
CA GLU A 244 -19.03 -6.41 12.17
C GLU A 244 -18.27 -5.25 12.82
N ILE A 245 -18.46 -5.07 14.13
CA ILE A 245 -17.71 -4.08 14.90
C ILE A 245 -16.43 -4.73 15.39
N GLN A 246 -15.30 -4.23 14.89
CA GLN A 246 -13.97 -4.68 15.29
C GLN A 246 -13.32 -3.68 16.24
N GLN A 247 -12.87 -4.17 17.39
CA GLN A 247 -12.18 -3.39 18.41
C GLN A 247 -10.69 -3.28 18.06
N HIS A 248 -10.19 -2.07 18.09
CA HIS A 248 -8.76 -1.76 17.97
C HIS A 248 -8.32 -0.88 19.14
N PRO A 249 -7.05 -0.78 19.49
CA PRO A 249 -6.59 0.07 20.56
C PRO A 249 -7.05 1.53 20.39
N GLY A 250 -8.04 1.95 21.20
CA GLY A 250 -8.61 3.29 21.21
C GLY A 250 -9.60 3.63 20.08
N LEU A 251 -9.98 2.67 19.23
CA LEU A 251 -10.90 2.87 18.11
C LEU A 251 -11.77 1.63 17.89
N VAL A 252 -12.93 1.85 17.26
CA VAL A 252 -13.76 0.78 16.69
C VAL A 252 -13.92 1.01 15.19
N HIS A 253 -13.95 -0.07 14.43
CA HIS A 253 -14.18 -0.05 12.99
C HIS A 253 -15.41 -0.87 12.63
N LEU A 254 -16.17 -0.39 11.65
CA LEU A 254 -17.26 -1.13 11.03
C LEU A 254 -16.71 -1.84 9.79
N VAL A 255 -16.57 -3.16 9.87
CA VAL A 255 -15.92 -4.00 8.88
C VAL A 255 -16.89 -5.01 8.31
N SER A 256 -16.88 -5.19 7.00
CA SER A 256 -17.60 -6.31 6.37
C SER A 256 -16.61 -7.20 5.63
N THR A 257 -16.82 -8.51 5.64
CA THR A 257 -15.98 -9.46 4.93
C THR A 257 -16.75 -10.04 3.76
N VAL A 258 -16.18 -9.96 2.57
CA VAL A 258 -16.66 -10.62 1.36
C VAL A 258 -15.67 -11.71 1.01
N ARG A 259 -16.14 -12.90 0.65
CA ARG A 259 -15.28 -13.98 0.14
C ARG A 259 -15.90 -14.67 -1.05
N GLY A 260 -15.05 -15.34 -1.84
CA GLY A 260 -15.48 -16.22 -2.93
C GLY A 260 -14.45 -17.29 -3.19
N GLU A 261 -14.86 -18.40 -3.77
CA GLU A 261 -13.96 -19.46 -4.23
C GLU A 261 -13.42 -19.05 -5.62
N LEU A 262 -12.09 -18.97 -5.75
CA LEU A 262 -11.47 -18.61 -7.03
C LEU A 262 -11.78 -19.64 -8.13
N LYS A 263 -11.98 -19.16 -9.34
CA LYS A 263 -11.98 -20.02 -10.52
C LYS A 263 -10.62 -20.69 -10.68
N GLU A 264 -10.58 -21.82 -11.37
CA GLU A 264 -9.33 -22.47 -11.72
C GLU A 264 -8.48 -21.60 -12.65
N ASN A 265 -7.17 -21.58 -12.43
CA ASN A 265 -6.18 -20.89 -13.28
C ASN A 265 -6.37 -19.37 -13.43
N VAL A 266 -7.05 -18.71 -12.50
CA VAL A 266 -7.13 -17.25 -12.49
C VAL A 266 -5.73 -16.66 -12.22
N SER A 267 -5.27 -15.83 -13.13
CA SER A 267 -3.98 -15.14 -13.01
C SER A 267 -4.07 -13.90 -12.10
N TRP A 268 -2.93 -13.45 -11.58
CA TRP A 268 -2.86 -12.21 -10.83
C TRP A 268 -3.25 -10.97 -11.67
N ALA A 269 -2.97 -10.99 -12.97
CA ALA A 269 -3.41 -9.93 -13.88
C ALA A 269 -4.93 -9.83 -13.94
N GLU A 270 -5.65 -10.97 -14.00
CA GLU A 270 -7.12 -10.99 -13.96
C GLU A 270 -7.66 -10.57 -12.59
N ILE A 271 -7.01 -10.99 -11.48
CA ILE A 271 -7.40 -10.57 -10.13
C ILE A 271 -7.30 -9.05 -10.01
N PHE A 272 -6.17 -8.44 -10.40
CA PHE A 272 -6.03 -6.99 -10.35
C PHE A 272 -6.96 -6.27 -11.33
N ALA A 273 -7.15 -6.78 -12.54
CA ALA A 273 -8.07 -6.18 -13.51
C ALA A 273 -9.52 -6.14 -12.98
N ALA A 274 -9.94 -7.15 -12.23
CA ALA A 274 -11.28 -7.22 -11.66
C ALA A 274 -11.46 -6.34 -10.42
N THR A 275 -10.44 -6.24 -9.56
CA THR A 275 -10.59 -5.71 -8.19
C THR A 275 -9.91 -4.36 -7.95
N PHE A 276 -8.88 -4.03 -8.74
CA PHE A 276 -8.06 -2.84 -8.51
C PHE A 276 -8.55 -1.60 -9.29
N PRO A 277 -8.38 -0.38 -8.75
CA PRO A 277 -8.00 -0.10 -7.38
C PRO A 277 -9.10 -0.45 -6.38
N PRO A 278 -8.79 -0.56 -5.06
CA PRO A 278 -9.76 -0.93 -4.04
C PRO A 278 -11.01 -0.05 -4.06
N GLY A 279 -12.19 -0.69 -4.00
CA GLY A 279 -13.48 0.00 -4.08
C GLY A 279 -13.70 1.01 -2.96
N SER A 280 -13.24 0.69 -1.74
CA SER A 280 -13.37 1.53 -0.54
C SER A 280 -12.69 2.89 -0.63
N VAL A 281 -11.66 3.01 -1.49
CA VAL A 281 -10.85 4.23 -1.67
C VAL A 281 -10.92 4.81 -3.09
N SER A 282 -11.76 4.27 -3.95
CA SER A 282 -12.07 4.80 -5.28
C SER A 282 -13.47 5.40 -5.34
N GLY A 283 -14.49 4.60 -5.58
CA GLY A 283 -15.89 5.02 -5.61
C GLY A 283 -16.77 4.13 -6.46
N ALA A 284 -18.05 4.45 -6.52
CA ALA A 284 -19.05 3.68 -7.23
C ALA A 284 -19.93 4.58 -8.13
N PRO A 285 -20.15 4.20 -9.43
CA PRO A 285 -19.47 3.14 -10.18
C PRO A 285 -17.98 3.41 -10.38
N LYS A 286 -17.13 2.37 -10.28
CA LYS A 286 -15.67 2.50 -10.25
C LYS A 286 -15.10 3.31 -11.44
N ILE A 287 -15.50 2.99 -12.67
CA ILE A 287 -14.99 3.63 -13.89
C ILE A 287 -15.31 5.14 -13.91
N SER A 288 -16.52 5.52 -13.54
CA SER A 288 -16.93 6.94 -13.45
C SER A 288 -16.17 7.67 -12.36
N ALA A 289 -16.04 7.04 -11.18
CA ALA A 289 -15.31 7.61 -10.05
C ALA A 289 -13.84 7.89 -10.42
N LEU A 290 -13.14 6.93 -11.04
CA LEU A 290 -11.75 7.11 -11.47
C LEU A 290 -11.56 8.26 -12.48
N LYS A 291 -12.52 8.47 -13.40
CA LYS A 291 -12.48 9.61 -14.33
C LYS A 291 -12.61 10.94 -13.60
N LEU A 292 -13.48 11.01 -12.59
CA LEU A 292 -13.66 12.23 -11.79
C LEU A 292 -12.47 12.51 -10.89
N ILE A 293 -11.91 11.50 -10.22
CA ILE A 293 -10.67 11.61 -9.44
C ILE A 293 -9.57 12.23 -10.29
N ASN A 294 -9.32 11.69 -11.48
CA ASN A 294 -8.27 12.20 -12.39
C ASN A 294 -8.51 13.65 -12.87
N LYS A 295 -9.75 14.14 -12.85
CA LYS A 295 -10.08 15.52 -13.20
C LYS A 295 -9.97 16.49 -12.04
N LEU A 296 -10.22 16.00 -10.82
CA LEU A 296 -10.39 16.85 -9.64
C LEU A 296 -9.15 16.92 -8.77
N GLU A 297 -8.29 15.89 -8.81
CA GLU A 297 -7.04 15.85 -8.05
C GLU A 297 -5.87 16.40 -8.84
N ASN A 298 -4.98 17.14 -8.16
CA ASN A 298 -3.84 17.83 -8.77
C ASN A 298 -2.53 17.05 -8.67
N SER A 299 -2.55 15.83 -8.10
CA SER A 299 -1.36 14.99 -7.89
C SER A 299 -1.67 13.52 -8.06
N ILE A 300 -0.66 12.74 -8.38
CA ILE A 300 -0.73 11.28 -8.32
C ILE A 300 -0.78 10.85 -6.85
N ARG A 301 -1.53 9.78 -6.58
CA ARG A 301 -1.66 9.19 -5.25
C ARG A 301 -0.49 8.27 -4.91
N GLY A 302 0.12 7.64 -5.92
CA GLY A 302 1.19 6.66 -5.74
C GLY A 302 0.73 5.43 -4.93
N PRO A 303 1.50 4.99 -3.92
CA PRO A 303 1.10 3.88 -3.04
C PRO A 303 -0.16 4.16 -2.22
N TYR A 304 -0.47 5.44 -1.97
CA TYR A 304 -1.69 5.81 -1.25
C TYR A 304 -2.94 5.43 -2.05
N CYS A 305 -3.89 4.79 -1.39
CA CYS A 305 -5.08 4.19 -2.03
C CYS A 305 -4.78 3.07 -3.05
N GLY A 306 -3.53 2.68 -3.18
CA GLY A 306 -3.10 1.51 -3.91
C GLY A 306 -3.18 0.23 -3.07
N ALA A 307 -2.34 -0.76 -3.36
CA ALA A 307 -2.26 -1.99 -2.59
C ALA A 307 -0.79 -2.35 -2.27
N ILE A 308 -0.56 -2.79 -1.04
CA ILE A 308 0.76 -3.18 -0.54
C ILE A 308 0.63 -4.53 0.14
N GLY A 309 1.49 -5.49 -0.21
CA GLY A 309 1.41 -6.79 0.41
C GLY A 309 2.37 -7.82 -0.16
N TRP A 310 2.08 -9.08 0.10
CA TRP A 310 2.92 -10.21 -0.27
C TRP A 310 2.12 -11.35 -0.92
N ILE A 311 2.81 -12.14 -1.71
CA ILE A 311 2.34 -13.37 -2.36
C ILE A 311 3.38 -14.46 -2.11
N ASP A 312 2.95 -15.57 -1.52
CA ASP A 312 3.69 -16.83 -1.43
C ASP A 312 3.10 -17.81 -2.45
N SER A 313 3.70 -17.87 -3.63
CA SER A 313 3.22 -18.73 -4.71
C SER A 313 3.47 -20.22 -4.46
N PHE A 314 4.38 -20.57 -3.54
CA PHE A 314 4.60 -21.98 -3.14
C PHE A 314 3.41 -22.53 -2.36
N LYS A 315 2.73 -21.67 -1.56
CA LYS A 315 1.58 -22.03 -0.74
C LYS A 315 0.25 -21.57 -1.33
N ASN A 316 0.25 -20.89 -2.47
CA ASN A 316 -0.92 -20.19 -3.02
C ASN A 316 -1.61 -19.31 -1.96
N GLN A 317 -0.81 -18.52 -1.26
CA GLN A 317 -1.24 -17.59 -0.23
C GLN A 317 -0.84 -16.17 -0.59
N ALA A 318 -1.69 -15.21 -0.26
CA ALA A 318 -1.40 -13.80 -0.43
C ALA A 318 -2.13 -12.95 0.59
N GLN A 319 -1.57 -11.79 0.91
CA GLN A 319 -2.22 -10.76 1.69
C GLN A 319 -1.77 -9.39 1.21
N LEU A 320 -2.72 -8.58 0.73
CA LEU A 320 -2.50 -7.21 0.31
C LEU A 320 -3.43 -6.29 1.11
N SER A 321 -2.90 -5.24 1.65
CA SER A 321 -3.64 -4.18 2.33
C SER A 321 -3.91 -3.01 1.40
N VAL A 322 -4.94 -2.22 1.70
CA VAL A 322 -5.14 -0.91 1.08
C VAL A 322 -4.03 0.04 1.54
N GLY A 323 -3.40 0.76 0.64
CA GLY A 323 -2.31 1.68 0.95
C GLY A 323 -2.80 2.97 1.62
N ILE A 324 -3.40 2.88 2.80
CA ILE A 324 -3.82 4.01 3.64
C ILE A 324 -3.03 4.03 4.95
N ARG A 325 -2.96 5.17 5.62
CA ARG A 325 -2.07 5.38 6.78
C ARG A 325 -0.63 4.97 6.46
N THR A 326 -0.19 5.35 5.27
CA THR A 326 1.07 4.90 4.66
C THR A 326 1.94 6.10 4.34
N PHE A 327 3.18 6.03 4.81
CA PHE A 327 4.26 6.94 4.43
C PHE A 327 5.14 6.28 3.39
N TRP A 328 5.64 7.06 2.44
CA TRP A 328 6.67 6.61 1.51
C TRP A 328 7.67 7.73 1.25
N ILE A 329 8.88 7.36 0.90
CA ILE A 329 9.92 8.30 0.52
C ILE A 329 10.11 8.23 -0.99
N ASP A 330 10.00 9.37 -1.65
CA ASP A 330 10.34 9.54 -3.06
C ASP A 330 11.32 10.71 -3.21
N ASN A 331 12.50 10.45 -3.75
CA ASN A 331 13.65 11.35 -3.70
C ASN A 331 13.95 11.78 -2.25
N ASP A 332 14.07 13.07 -1.97
CA ASP A 332 14.32 13.63 -0.64
C ASP A 332 13.03 14.15 0.01
N GLN A 333 11.90 13.48 -0.24
CA GLN A 333 10.60 13.85 0.30
C GLN A 333 9.95 12.65 0.99
N LEU A 334 9.47 12.88 2.22
CA LEU A 334 8.52 12.02 2.88
C LEU A 334 7.12 12.41 2.42
N LEU A 335 6.36 11.46 1.92
CA LEU A 335 5.01 11.66 1.41
C LEU A 335 4.00 10.89 2.25
N PHE A 336 2.80 11.44 2.31
CA PHE A 336 1.64 10.84 2.98
C PHE A 336 0.35 11.26 2.27
N GLY A 337 -0.59 10.32 2.11
CA GLY A 337 -1.89 10.60 1.50
C GLY A 337 -3.01 10.63 2.52
N THR A 338 -3.98 11.51 2.32
CA THR A 338 -5.24 11.59 3.08
C THR A 338 -6.40 11.96 2.18
N GLY A 339 -7.61 11.59 2.57
CA GLY A 339 -8.81 11.87 1.80
C GLY A 339 -10.07 11.43 2.51
N ALA A 340 -11.22 11.75 1.90
CA ALA A 340 -12.53 11.38 2.39
C ALA A 340 -13.42 10.85 1.27
N GLY A 341 -14.35 9.96 1.64
CA GLY A 341 -15.39 9.46 0.75
C GLY A 341 -16.54 10.45 0.68
N ILE A 342 -16.73 11.04 -0.48
CA ILE A 342 -17.75 12.07 -0.71
C ILE A 342 -19.03 11.42 -1.20
N THR A 343 -20.11 11.69 -0.50
CA THR A 343 -21.48 11.26 -0.83
C THR A 343 -22.39 12.50 -0.98
N TRP A 344 -23.64 12.29 -1.34
CA TRP A 344 -24.64 13.36 -1.41
C TRP A 344 -24.73 14.19 -0.10
N GLY A 345 -24.69 13.51 1.05
CA GLY A 345 -24.80 14.12 2.37
C GLY A 345 -23.51 14.79 2.88
N SER A 346 -22.42 14.76 2.13
CA SER A 346 -21.13 15.35 2.53
C SER A 346 -21.19 16.87 2.57
N ASP A 347 -20.64 17.47 3.63
CA ASP A 347 -20.36 18.89 3.73
C ASP A 347 -18.89 19.17 3.39
N PRO A 348 -18.56 20.01 2.39
CA PRO A 348 -17.19 20.20 1.93
C PRO A 348 -16.21 20.66 3.01
N GLU A 349 -16.65 21.54 3.93
CA GLU A 349 -15.82 22.04 5.02
C GLU A 349 -15.56 20.94 6.08
N HIS A 350 -16.55 20.11 6.31
CA HIS A 350 -16.45 19.00 7.25
C HIS A 350 -15.54 17.90 6.71
N GLU A 351 -15.64 17.59 5.41
CA GLU A 351 -14.75 16.62 4.75
C GLU A 351 -13.27 17.09 4.76
N TRP A 352 -13.02 18.40 4.58
CA TRP A 352 -11.68 18.96 4.77
C TRP A 352 -11.15 18.68 6.18
N LYS A 353 -11.93 19.00 7.22
CA LYS A 353 -11.54 18.77 8.62
C LYS A 353 -11.27 17.29 8.89
N GLU A 354 -12.07 16.40 8.30
CA GLU A 354 -11.87 14.96 8.42
C GLU A 354 -10.51 14.53 7.85
N THR A 355 -10.09 15.09 6.71
CA THR A 355 -8.76 14.80 6.17
C THR A 355 -7.63 15.29 7.08
N GLU A 356 -7.80 16.39 7.80
CA GLU A 356 -6.83 16.90 8.77
C GLU A 356 -6.74 16.01 10.00
N LEU A 357 -7.88 15.63 10.58
CA LEU A 357 -7.94 14.72 11.72
C LEU A 357 -7.30 13.35 11.44
N LYS A 358 -7.46 12.84 10.21
CA LYS A 358 -6.83 11.58 9.77
C LYS A 358 -5.30 11.65 9.73
N CYS A 359 -4.73 12.84 9.52
CA CYS A 359 -3.29 13.06 9.49
C CYS A 359 -2.68 13.32 10.86
N GLU A 360 -3.39 14.03 11.75
CA GLU A 360 -2.87 14.62 12.98
C GLU A 360 -2.02 13.65 13.80
N ARG A 361 -2.61 12.53 14.20
CA ARG A 361 -1.88 11.52 14.99
C ARG A 361 -0.66 10.94 14.28
N LEU A 362 -0.77 10.70 12.97
CA LEU A 362 0.32 10.08 12.20
C LEU A 362 1.46 11.07 11.97
N PHE A 363 1.15 12.35 11.83
CA PHE A 363 2.15 13.41 11.74
C PHE A 363 2.85 13.64 13.09
N ASP A 364 2.10 13.57 14.19
CA ASP A 364 2.69 13.61 15.52
C ASP A 364 3.67 12.44 15.73
N ILE A 365 3.35 11.25 15.25
CA ILE A 365 4.25 10.10 15.29
C ILE A 365 5.49 10.37 14.43
N ALA A 366 5.30 10.83 13.19
CA ALA A 366 6.40 11.11 12.27
C ALA A 366 7.33 12.25 12.74
N SER A 367 6.84 13.16 13.60
CA SER A 367 7.64 14.24 14.19
C SER A 367 8.53 13.79 15.35
N LYS A 368 8.28 12.61 15.91
CA LYS A 368 9.08 12.09 17.05
C LYS A 368 10.40 11.55 16.58
N LYS A 369 11.40 11.68 17.44
CA LYS A 369 12.70 11.04 17.25
C LYS A 369 12.68 9.63 17.83
N ASN A 370 13.27 8.71 17.07
CA ASN A 370 13.58 7.36 17.52
C ASN A 370 15.10 7.19 17.42
N VAL A 371 15.82 7.56 18.48
CA VAL A 371 17.30 7.56 18.53
C VAL A 371 17.76 6.50 19.52
#